data_a016b9b33c5f1e5c426f37eadbacc5a1
#
_entry.id   a016b9b33c5f1e5c426f37eadbacc5a1
#
_cell.length_a   1.000
_cell.length_b   1.000
_cell.length_c   1.000
_cell.angle_alpha   90.00
_cell.angle_beta   90.00
_cell.angle_gamma   90.00
#
_symmetry.space_group_name_H-M   'P 1'
#
loop_
_entity.id
_entity.type
_entity.pdbx_description
1 polymer ?
#
loop_
_entity_poly.entity_id
_entity_poly.type
_entity_poly.pdbx_seq_one_letter_code
_entity_poly.pdbx_strand_id
1 'polypeptide(L)'
;MNIVIITDQHFGARKGAAYIHNYFKKFYDDIFFPYLKENKIDTVVDMGDTFDNRRNIDLATLEWSKKNYYDRLQAMNIKVHTIVGNHTAYYKDTNEINTVELLLKEYDNVEVYAEPTTVNIGGLDILMLPWLSLIHI
;
A
#
# COMPACT_ATOMS: atom_id res chain seq x y z
N MET A 1 14.76 15.68 -0.30
CA MET A 1 13.90 14.53 0.02
C MET A 1 13.57 13.79 -1.26
N ASN A 2 13.65 12.46 -1.23
CA ASN A 2 13.35 11.63 -2.40
C ASN A 2 12.12 10.75 -2.07
N ILE A 3 11.13 10.76 -2.95
CA ILE A 3 9.88 10.02 -2.80
C ILE A 3 9.81 8.96 -3.91
N VAL A 4 9.38 7.75 -3.56
CA VAL A 4 9.02 6.72 -4.53
C VAL A 4 7.50 6.59 -4.56
N ILE A 5 6.93 6.52 -5.75
CA ILE A 5 5.51 6.26 -5.97
C ILE A 5 5.36 4.83 -6.50
N ILE A 6 4.49 4.06 -5.88
CA ILE A 6 4.13 2.71 -6.29
C ILE A 6 2.60 2.59 -6.36
N THR A 7 2.09 1.69 -7.17
CA THR A 7 0.63 1.52 -7.34
C THR A 7 0.30 0.10 -7.77
N ASP A 8 -0.95 -0.32 -7.56
CA ASP A 8 -1.52 -1.55 -8.11
C ASP A 8 -0.68 -2.81 -7.80
N GLN A 9 -0.27 -2.95 -6.55
CA GLN A 9 0.54 -4.09 -6.13
C GLN A 9 -0.26 -5.40 -6.11
N HIS A 10 -1.58 -5.33 -5.86
CA HIS A 10 -2.52 -6.45 -5.91
C HIS A 10 -2.03 -7.71 -5.16
N PHE A 11 -1.59 -7.55 -3.90
CA PHE A 11 -1.21 -8.68 -3.06
C PHE A 11 -2.35 -9.69 -2.98
N GLY A 12 -2.05 -10.96 -3.22
CA GLY A 12 -3.04 -12.02 -3.28
C GLY A 12 -3.66 -12.24 -4.66
N ALA A 13 -3.14 -11.59 -5.70
CA ALA A 13 -3.57 -11.82 -7.08
C ALA A 13 -3.53 -13.31 -7.45
N ARG A 14 -4.43 -13.73 -8.34
CA ARG A 14 -4.56 -15.14 -8.74
C ARG A 14 -4.81 -16.07 -7.54
N LYS A 15 -5.65 -15.64 -6.59
CA LYS A 15 -6.00 -16.38 -5.37
C LYS A 15 -4.78 -16.70 -4.49
N GLY A 16 -3.79 -15.82 -4.45
CA GLY A 16 -2.59 -16.01 -3.65
C GLY A 16 -1.64 -17.07 -4.20
N ALA A 17 -1.64 -17.30 -5.50
CA ALA A 17 -0.78 -18.29 -6.13
C ALA A 17 0.71 -18.08 -5.80
N ALA A 18 1.38 -19.15 -5.37
CA ALA A 18 2.77 -19.08 -4.91
C ALA A 18 3.73 -18.55 -5.97
N TYR A 19 3.51 -18.85 -7.25
CA TYR A 19 4.39 -18.34 -8.31
C TYR A 19 4.31 -16.82 -8.49
N ILE A 20 3.13 -16.23 -8.24
CA ILE A 20 2.96 -14.77 -8.26
C ILE A 20 3.68 -14.13 -7.06
N HIS A 21 3.51 -14.68 -5.87
CA HIS A 21 4.22 -14.22 -4.69
C HIS A 21 5.74 -14.30 -4.85
N ASN A 22 6.25 -15.38 -5.44
CA ASN A 22 7.67 -15.54 -5.70
C ASN A 22 8.19 -14.53 -6.72
N TYR A 23 7.40 -14.23 -7.75
CA TYR A 23 7.73 -13.21 -8.74
C TYR A 23 7.81 -11.81 -8.11
N PHE A 24 6.82 -11.42 -7.32
CA PHE A 24 6.85 -10.15 -6.60
C PHE A 24 7.97 -10.09 -5.57
N LYS A 25 8.23 -11.18 -4.86
CA LYS A 25 9.34 -11.24 -3.92
C LYS A 25 10.68 -10.94 -4.61
N LYS A 26 10.88 -11.48 -5.79
CA LYS A 26 12.08 -11.20 -6.58
C LYS A 26 12.18 -9.72 -6.96
N PHE A 27 11.08 -9.10 -7.38
CA PHE A 27 11.05 -7.66 -7.64
C PHE A 27 11.43 -6.84 -6.40
N TYR A 28 10.85 -7.14 -5.25
CA TYR A 28 11.16 -6.42 -4.02
C TYR A 28 12.62 -6.63 -3.58
N ASP A 29 13.10 -7.87 -3.60
CA ASP A 29 14.45 -8.20 -3.15
C ASP A 29 15.55 -7.67 -4.08
N ASP A 30 15.35 -7.74 -5.39
CA ASP A 30 16.38 -7.44 -6.38
C ASP A 30 16.34 -6.00 -6.89
N ILE A 31 15.18 -5.35 -6.85
CA ILE A 31 14.98 -4.03 -7.45
C ILE A 31 14.50 -3.00 -6.44
N PHE A 32 13.33 -3.21 -5.85
CA PHE A 32 12.65 -2.17 -5.07
C PHE A 32 13.43 -1.76 -3.81
N PHE A 33 13.71 -2.69 -2.91
CA PHE A 33 14.43 -2.37 -1.67
C PHE A 33 15.87 -1.93 -1.88
N PRO A 34 16.66 -2.53 -2.80
CA PRO A 34 17.96 -1.99 -3.15
C PRO A 34 17.91 -0.56 -3.66
N TYR A 35 16.93 -0.24 -4.51
CA TYR A 35 16.73 1.12 -5.02
C TYR A 35 16.44 2.12 -3.90
N LEU A 36 15.52 1.76 -2.97
CA LEU A 36 15.22 2.60 -1.81
C LEU A 36 16.46 2.93 -0.99
N LYS A 37 17.28 1.92 -0.75
CA LYS A 37 18.51 2.05 0.04
C LYS A 37 19.57 2.91 -0.67
N GLU A 38 19.84 2.61 -1.94
CA GLU A 38 20.87 3.33 -2.73
C GLU A 38 20.54 4.80 -2.92
N ASN A 39 19.27 5.13 -3.10
CA ASN A 39 18.81 6.49 -3.33
C ASN A 39 18.36 7.21 -2.05
N LYS A 40 18.57 6.59 -0.88
CA LYS A 40 18.20 7.16 0.43
C LYS A 40 16.75 7.64 0.46
N ILE A 41 15.85 6.80 -0.04
CA ILE A 41 14.41 7.08 -0.04
C ILE A 41 13.90 7.00 1.40
N ASP A 42 13.20 8.01 1.84
CA ASP A 42 12.59 8.10 3.17
C ASP A 42 11.06 8.00 3.15
N THR A 43 10.46 8.13 1.97
CA THR A 43 9.01 8.19 1.82
C THR A 43 8.54 7.41 0.59
N VAL A 44 7.54 6.56 0.79
CA VAL A 44 6.83 5.85 -0.28
C VAL A 44 5.38 6.33 -0.31
N VAL A 45 4.90 6.66 -1.50
CA VAL A 45 3.49 6.95 -1.76
C VAL A 45 2.88 5.77 -2.51
N ASP A 46 1.93 5.09 -1.89
CA ASP A 46 1.18 3.98 -2.48
C ASP A 46 -0.15 4.49 -3.01
N MET A 47 -0.33 4.40 -4.31
CA MET A 47 -1.48 4.96 -5.02
C MET A 47 -2.71 4.05 -5.01
N GLY A 48 -2.71 3.04 -4.15
CA GLY A 48 -3.86 2.17 -3.92
C GLY A 48 -3.81 0.83 -4.65
N ASP A 49 -4.89 0.08 -4.47
CA ASP A 49 -5.03 -1.30 -4.94
C ASP A 49 -3.88 -2.22 -4.50
N THR A 50 -3.47 -2.03 -3.26
CA THR A 50 -2.38 -2.77 -2.64
C THR A 50 -2.76 -4.25 -2.45
N PHE A 51 -4.01 -4.53 -2.09
CA PHE A 51 -4.56 -5.89 -1.99
C PHE A 51 -5.55 -6.15 -3.13
N ASP A 52 -5.50 -7.35 -3.70
CA ASP A 52 -6.30 -7.69 -4.87
C ASP A 52 -7.79 -7.89 -4.56
N ASN A 53 -8.12 -8.45 -3.39
CA ASN A 53 -9.49 -8.77 -3.02
C ASN A 53 -9.99 -7.88 -1.89
N ARG A 54 -11.16 -7.28 -2.10
CA ARG A 54 -11.78 -6.37 -1.13
C ARG A 54 -12.44 -7.05 0.06
N ARG A 55 -12.84 -8.31 -0.07
CA ARG A 55 -13.64 -9.01 0.94
C ARG A 55 -12.88 -10.10 1.67
N ASN A 56 -11.97 -10.75 0.98
CA ASN A 56 -11.27 -11.91 1.50
C ASN A 56 -9.77 -11.77 1.29
N ILE A 57 -9.01 -11.81 2.36
CA ILE A 57 -7.56 -11.92 2.32
C ILE A 57 -7.20 -13.20 3.05
N ASP A 58 -6.56 -14.13 2.34
CA ASP A 58 -6.07 -15.33 2.98
C ASP A 58 -4.85 -15.04 3.87
N LEU A 59 -4.67 -15.90 4.88
CA LEU A 59 -3.60 -15.71 5.87
C LEU A 59 -2.21 -15.75 5.25
N ALA A 60 -2.01 -16.53 4.20
CA ALA A 60 -0.72 -16.62 3.53
C ALA A 60 -0.38 -15.30 2.79
N THR A 61 -1.36 -14.71 2.13
CA THR A 61 -1.21 -13.38 1.50
C THR A 61 -0.92 -12.30 2.54
N LEU A 62 -1.63 -12.32 3.67
CA LEU A 62 -1.41 -11.36 4.74
C LEU A 62 0.00 -11.48 5.32
N GLU A 63 0.41 -12.69 5.69
CA GLU A 63 1.77 -12.96 6.19
C GLU A 63 2.83 -12.53 5.18
N TRP A 64 2.65 -12.90 3.92
CA TRP A 64 3.57 -12.57 2.84
C TRP A 64 3.75 -11.06 2.68
N SER A 65 2.64 -10.30 2.65
CA SER A 65 2.66 -8.85 2.50
C SER A 65 3.37 -8.15 3.66
N LYS A 66 3.10 -8.59 4.87
CA LYS A 66 3.78 -8.06 6.06
C LYS A 66 5.28 -8.34 6.01
N LYS A 67 5.66 -9.61 5.85
CA LYS A 67 7.06 -10.05 5.87
C LYS A 67 7.90 -9.45 4.73
N ASN A 68 7.37 -9.40 3.52
CA ASN A 68 8.13 -9.03 2.33
C ASN A 68 8.04 -7.55 1.95
N TYR A 69 7.11 -6.81 2.54
CA TYR A 69 6.90 -5.40 2.19
C TYR A 69 6.84 -4.51 3.43
N TYR A 70 5.81 -4.60 4.26
CA TYR A 70 5.58 -3.64 5.36
C TYR A 70 6.61 -3.72 6.48
N ASP A 71 6.98 -4.92 6.95
CA ASP A 71 8.01 -5.08 7.98
C ASP A 71 9.36 -4.52 7.53
N ARG A 72 9.68 -4.69 6.24
CA ARG A 72 10.92 -4.20 5.66
C ARG A 72 10.94 -2.67 5.58
N LEU A 73 9.84 -2.04 5.18
CA LEU A 73 9.70 -0.58 5.18
C LEU A 73 9.80 0.00 6.59
N GLN A 74 9.17 -0.66 7.56
CA GLN A 74 9.26 -0.27 8.97
C GLN A 74 10.69 -0.39 9.50
N ALA A 75 11.39 -1.50 9.20
CA ALA A 75 12.78 -1.70 9.60
C ALA A 75 13.74 -0.67 9.00
N MET A 76 13.44 -0.17 7.80
CA MET A 76 14.20 0.89 7.14
C MET A 76 13.78 2.30 7.57
N ASN A 77 12.81 2.42 8.46
CA ASN A 77 12.23 3.68 8.92
C ASN A 77 11.68 4.56 7.78
N ILE A 78 11.05 3.91 6.80
CA ILE A 78 10.44 4.58 5.65
C ILE A 78 8.97 4.88 5.95
N LYS A 79 8.56 6.13 5.77
CA LYS A 79 7.17 6.57 5.87
C LYS A 79 6.40 6.12 4.64
N VAL A 80 5.20 5.56 4.84
CA VAL A 80 4.30 5.15 3.77
C VAL A 80 3.01 5.95 3.85
N HIS A 81 2.67 6.62 2.75
CA HIS A 81 1.37 7.25 2.56
C HIS A 81 0.58 6.43 1.55
N THR A 82 -0.54 5.86 1.94
CA THR A 82 -1.34 5.00 1.07
C THR A 82 -2.78 5.47 0.97
N ILE A 83 -3.35 5.46 -0.22
CA ILE A 83 -4.76 5.73 -0.45
C ILE A 83 -5.56 4.44 -0.53
N VAL A 84 -6.85 4.51 -0.20
CA VAL A 84 -7.78 3.40 -0.37
C VAL A 84 -8.19 3.32 -1.83
N GLY A 85 -7.87 2.21 -2.49
CA GLY A 85 -8.29 1.91 -3.85
C GLY A 85 -9.62 1.15 -3.89
N ASN A 86 -10.17 0.95 -5.09
CA ASN A 86 -11.44 0.26 -5.27
C ASN A 86 -11.39 -1.23 -4.91
N HIS A 87 -10.21 -1.86 -5.00
CA HIS A 87 -9.99 -3.26 -4.59
C HIS A 87 -9.76 -3.41 -3.07
N THR A 88 -9.58 -2.34 -2.34
CA THR A 88 -9.34 -2.36 -0.90
C THR A 88 -10.53 -1.87 -0.07
N ALA A 89 -11.48 -1.16 -0.67
CA ALA A 89 -12.74 -0.79 -0.03
C ALA A 89 -13.72 -1.98 0.00
N TYR A 90 -14.27 -2.29 1.16
CA TYR A 90 -15.20 -3.42 1.31
C TYR A 90 -16.51 -3.21 0.55
N TYR A 91 -17.12 -2.05 0.72
CA TYR A 91 -18.30 -1.63 -0.04
C TYR A 91 -17.91 -0.81 -1.26
N LYS A 92 -18.72 -0.89 -2.31
CA LYS A 92 -18.48 -0.11 -3.54
C LYS A 92 -18.82 1.37 -3.40
N ASP A 93 -19.57 1.73 -2.38
CA ASP A 93 -20.12 3.06 -2.17
C ASP A 93 -19.50 3.84 -1.00
N THR A 94 -18.61 3.20 -0.22
CA THR A 94 -17.94 3.83 0.92
C THR A 94 -16.55 3.24 1.17
N ASN A 95 -15.66 4.05 1.71
CA ASN A 95 -14.33 3.65 2.16
C ASN A 95 -14.25 3.43 3.68
N GLU A 96 -15.37 3.49 4.41
CA GLU A 96 -15.41 3.34 5.88
C GLU A 96 -14.82 2.02 6.37
N ILE A 97 -15.07 0.93 5.62
CA ILE A 97 -14.44 -0.35 5.90
C ILE A 97 -13.53 -0.68 4.73
N ASN A 98 -12.23 -0.67 4.97
CA ASN A 98 -11.25 -0.98 3.97
C ASN A 98 -10.14 -1.86 4.54
N THR A 99 -9.58 -2.69 3.68
CA THR A 99 -8.54 -3.65 4.02
C THR A 99 -7.28 -2.99 4.54
N VAL A 100 -6.88 -1.91 3.89
CA VAL A 100 -5.60 -1.24 4.18
C VAL A 100 -5.58 -0.71 5.60
N GLU A 101 -6.64 0.00 5.99
CA GLU A 101 -6.73 0.57 7.34
C GLU A 101 -6.83 -0.50 8.43
N LEU A 102 -7.64 -1.54 8.18
CA LEU A 102 -7.82 -2.63 9.16
C LEU A 102 -6.57 -3.48 9.35
N LEU A 103 -5.84 -3.78 8.27
CA LEU A 103 -4.70 -4.70 8.33
C LEU A 103 -3.37 -4.01 8.66
N LEU A 104 -3.24 -2.73 8.34
CA LEU A 104 -1.99 -1.99 8.51
C LEU A 104 -1.97 -1.08 9.74
N LYS A 105 -2.99 -1.13 10.56
CA LYS A 105 -3.18 -0.34 11.78
C LYS A 105 -2.03 -0.49 12.78
N GLU A 106 -1.34 -1.62 12.78
CA GLU A 106 -0.20 -1.89 13.68
C GLU A 106 1.10 -1.20 13.24
N TYR A 107 1.15 -0.66 12.03
CA TYR A 107 2.35 -0.02 11.49
C TYR A 107 2.30 1.50 11.71
N ASP A 108 3.11 2.01 12.63
CA ASP A 108 3.19 3.45 12.93
C ASP A 108 3.74 4.28 11.77
N ASN A 109 4.50 3.65 10.88
CA ASN A 109 5.07 4.28 9.70
C ASN A 109 4.13 4.32 8.49
N VAL A 110 2.94 3.71 8.58
CA VAL A 110 1.93 3.67 7.50
C VAL A 110 0.77 4.57 7.85
N GLU A 111 0.48 5.52 6.97
CA GLU A 111 -0.66 6.42 7.07
C GLU A 111 -1.63 6.16 5.93
N VAL A 112 -2.89 5.87 6.26
CA VAL A 112 -3.93 5.47 5.32
C VAL A 112 -4.93 6.61 5.12
N TYR A 113 -5.21 6.94 3.87
CA TYR A 113 -6.16 7.98 3.49
C TYR A 113 -7.40 7.36 2.87
N ALA A 114 -8.48 7.31 3.63
CA ALA A 114 -9.81 6.86 3.18
C ALA A 114 -10.68 8.02 2.68
N GLU A 115 -10.31 9.25 3.00
CA GLU A 115 -10.96 10.49 2.59
C GLU A 115 -9.97 11.41 1.87
N PRO A 116 -10.43 12.30 0.96
CA PRO A 116 -9.56 13.28 0.33
C PRO A 116 -8.85 14.13 1.38
N THR A 117 -7.53 14.10 1.38
CA THR A 117 -6.70 14.75 2.40
C THR A 117 -5.48 15.39 1.76
N THR A 118 -5.23 16.65 2.02
CA THR A 118 -3.99 17.29 1.63
C THR A 118 -2.93 17.06 2.70
N VAL A 119 -1.78 16.54 2.30
CA VAL A 119 -0.66 16.26 3.19
C VAL A 119 0.60 16.96 2.66
N ASN A 120 1.37 17.56 3.56
CA ASN A 120 2.65 18.14 3.21
C ASN A 120 3.74 17.07 3.30
N ILE A 121 4.36 16.76 2.17
CA ILE A 121 5.48 15.82 2.11
C ILE A 121 6.70 16.58 1.57
N GLY A 122 7.66 16.83 2.46
CA GLY A 122 8.91 17.50 2.13
C GLY A 122 8.76 18.94 1.57
N GLY A 123 7.78 19.66 2.06
CA GLY A 123 7.47 21.01 1.60
C GLY A 123 6.55 21.10 0.39
N LEU A 124 6.11 19.96 -0.15
CA LEU A 124 5.15 19.89 -1.24
C LEU A 124 3.78 19.43 -0.71
N ASP A 125 2.75 20.22 -1.00
CA ASP A 125 1.37 19.84 -0.66
C ASP A 125 0.83 18.87 -1.71
N ILE A 126 0.48 17.68 -1.26
CA ILE A 126 -0.03 16.60 -2.11
C ILE A 126 -1.45 16.26 -1.68
N LEU A 127 -2.37 16.27 -2.63
CA LEU A 127 -3.74 15.80 -2.40
C LEU A 127 -3.77 14.27 -2.53
N MET A 128 -3.94 13.59 -1.41
CA MET A 128 -4.19 12.16 -1.36
C MET A 128 -5.67 11.93 -1.64
N LEU A 129 -5.98 11.49 -2.85
CA LEU A 129 -7.34 11.29 -3.33
C LEU A 129 -7.64 9.80 -3.44
N PRO A 130 -8.35 9.20 -2.46
CA PRO A 130 -8.72 7.80 -2.52
C PRO A 130 -9.79 7.53 -3.59
N TRP A 131 -10.11 6.25 -3.80
CA TRP A 131 -11.19 5.87 -4.70
C TRP A 131 -12.51 6.51 -4.25
N LEU A 132 -13.17 7.15 -5.20
CA LEU A 132 -14.47 7.79 -5.01
C LEU A 132 -15.53 7.04 -5.81
N SER A 133 -16.62 6.64 -5.15
CA SER A 133 -17.79 6.12 -5.86
C SER A 133 -18.58 7.25 -6.51
N LEU A 134 -19.47 6.91 -7.45
CA LEU A 134 -20.38 7.88 -8.08
C LEU A 134 -21.26 8.61 -7.07
N ILE A 135 -21.49 8.03 -5.90
CA ILE A 135 -22.28 8.63 -4.81
C ILE A 135 -21.51 9.76 -4.13
N HIS A 136 -20.19 9.74 -4.16
CA HIS A 136 -19.34 10.79 -3.57
C HIS A 136 -19.07 11.97 -4.51
N ILE A 137 -19.42 11.82 -5.76
CA ILE A 137 -19.33 12.87 -6.77
C ILE A 137 -20.69 13.57 -6.90
#